data_75e6d5e61828aff7050ed04f2b44e5ba
#
_entry.id   75e6d5e61828aff7050ed04f2b44e5ba
#
_cell.length_a   1.000
_cell.length_b   1.000
_cell.length_c   1.000
_cell.angle_alpha   90.00
_cell.angle_beta   90.00
_cell.angle_gamma   90.00
#
_symmetry.space_group_name_H-M   'P 1'
#
loop_
_entity.id
_entity.type
_entity.pdbx_description
1 polymer ?
#
loop_
_entity_poly.entity_id
_entity_poly.type
_entity_poly.pdbx_seq_one_letter_code
_entity_poly.pdbx_strand_id
1 'polypeptide(L)'
;HFRLVYVGNTEKKHVFPYALFEKVKGAVLNVEADKNTEVSVSLNIYLDGNEFLHKTKLTTDETGRATFVLPYANAHMGGRVKTDSIYKISCTQNGLTVRAKVIVKEPDVINGLEVEPEPA
;
A
#
# COMPACT_ATOMS: atom_id res chain seq x y z
N HIS A 1 -7.20 -4.87 -8.60
CA HIS A 1 -5.88 -4.81 -7.97
C HIS A 1 -5.51 -6.15 -7.38
N PHE A 2 -4.22 -6.39 -7.26
CA PHE A 2 -3.70 -7.64 -6.76
C PHE A 2 -2.82 -7.39 -5.55
N ARG A 3 -2.86 -8.29 -4.60
CA ARG A 3 -1.96 -8.29 -3.45
C ARG A 3 -1.28 -9.64 -3.32
N LEU A 4 -0.05 -9.61 -2.81
CA LEU A 4 0.74 -10.79 -2.56
C LEU A 4 0.17 -11.54 -1.36
N VAL A 5 -0.05 -12.84 -1.50
CA VAL A 5 -0.48 -13.71 -0.40
C VAL A 5 0.52 -14.80 -0.07
N TYR A 6 1.40 -15.13 -1.02
CA TYR A 6 2.38 -16.18 -0.83
C TYR A 6 3.53 -16.06 -1.82
N VAL A 7 4.74 -16.32 -1.37
CA VAL A 7 5.88 -16.53 -2.24
C VAL A 7 6.36 -17.95 -2.01
N GLY A 8 6.31 -18.75 -3.06
CA GLY A 8 6.82 -20.10 -3.03
C GLY A 8 8.27 -20.10 -3.48
N ASN A 9 9.10 -20.79 -2.72
CA ASN A 9 10.44 -21.11 -3.11
C ASN A 9 10.63 -22.56 -2.75
N THR A 10 10.85 -23.40 -3.74
CA THR A 10 11.02 -24.81 -3.47
C THR A 10 12.48 -25.15 -3.64
N GLU A 11 13.02 -25.85 -2.70
CA GLU A 11 14.37 -26.40 -2.74
C GLU A 11 14.48 -27.62 -3.67
N LYS A 12 13.36 -28.03 -4.24
CA LYS A 12 13.32 -29.16 -5.17
C LYS A 12 13.83 -28.75 -6.54
N LYS A 13 14.44 -29.69 -7.24
CA LYS A 13 14.85 -29.50 -8.63
C LYS A 13 13.68 -29.05 -9.49
N HIS A 14 13.95 -28.20 -10.43
CA HIS A 14 13.00 -27.68 -11.44
C HIS A 14 11.95 -26.73 -10.91
N VAL A 15 12.20 -26.09 -9.80
CA VAL A 15 11.19 -25.22 -9.27
C VAL A 15 11.68 -23.79 -9.27
N PHE A 16 10.91 -22.97 -9.93
CA PHE A 16 11.10 -21.54 -9.95
C PHE A 16 10.43 -20.93 -8.72
N PRO A 17 11.01 -19.86 -8.15
CA PRO A 17 10.28 -19.06 -7.18
C PRO A 17 8.97 -18.63 -7.81
N TYR A 18 7.87 -18.74 -7.07
CA TYR A 18 6.58 -18.28 -7.54
C TYR A 18 5.90 -17.43 -6.48
N ALA A 19 5.04 -16.56 -6.93
CA ALA A 19 4.23 -15.73 -6.07
C ALA A 19 2.76 -15.96 -6.39
N LEU A 20 1.93 -16.05 -5.36
CA LEU A 20 0.49 -16.10 -5.48
C LEU A 20 -0.08 -14.74 -5.13
N PHE A 21 -0.93 -14.22 -5.98
CA PHE A 21 -1.61 -12.95 -5.78
C PHE A 21 -3.11 -13.16 -5.72
N GLU A 22 -3.74 -12.41 -4.84
CA GLU A 22 -5.18 -12.37 -4.70
C GLU A 22 -5.70 -11.09 -5.33
N LYS A 23 -6.76 -11.20 -6.13
CA LYS A 23 -7.43 -10.01 -6.67
C LYS A 23 -8.33 -9.40 -5.60
N VAL A 24 -8.16 -8.11 -5.36
CA VAL A 24 -8.95 -7.35 -4.39
C VAL A 24 -9.42 -6.04 -5.00
N LYS A 25 -10.48 -5.45 -4.45
CA LYS A 25 -10.93 -4.12 -4.85
C LYS A 25 -9.91 -3.07 -4.40
N GLY A 26 -9.40 -3.20 -3.20
CA GLY A 26 -8.47 -2.27 -2.59
C GLY A 26 -9.18 -1.10 -1.91
N ALA A 27 -8.64 -0.64 -0.79
CA ALA A 27 -9.12 0.55 -0.11
C ALA A 27 -8.78 1.79 -0.93
N VAL A 28 -9.64 2.79 -0.90
CA VAL A 28 -9.47 4.01 -1.69
C VAL A 28 -8.97 5.13 -0.78
N LEU A 29 -7.81 5.69 -1.11
CA LEU A 29 -7.22 6.81 -0.39
C LEU A 29 -7.18 8.03 -1.31
N ASN A 30 -7.90 9.08 -0.95
CA ASN A 30 -7.84 10.36 -1.63
C ASN A 30 -6.92 11.30 -0.86
N VAL A 31 -5.90 11.80 -1.52
CA VAL A 31 -4.92 12.72 -0.94
C VAL A 31 -5.09 14.09 -1.57
N GLU A 32 -5.11 15.13 -0.75
CA GLU A 32 -5.14 16.52 -1.20
C GLU A 32 -3.81 17.19 -0.87
N ALA A 33 -3.26 17.86 -1.87
CA ALA A 33 -1.99 18.60 -1.76
C ALA A 33 -2.03 19.75 -2.77
N ASP A 34 -0.91 20.46 -2.93
CA ASP A 34 -0.80 21.44 -4.01
C ASP A 34 -0.88 20.72 -5.37
N LYS A 35 -1.32 21.44 -6.39
CA LYS A 35 -1.40 20.86 -7.74
C LYS A 35 -0.02 20.44 -8.25
N ASN A 36 0.01 19.41 -9.07
CA ASN A 36 1.22 18.90 -9.71
C ASN A 36 2.32 18.52 -8.70
N THR A 37 1.93 18.03 -7.53
CA THR A 37 2.85 17.61 -6.48
C THR A 37 2.94 16.08 -6.45
N GLU A 38 4.16 15.56 -6.37
CA GLU A 38 4.35 14.11 -6.23
C GLU A 38 4.02 13.67 -4.81
N VAL A 39 3.15 12.68 -4.71
CA VAL A 39 2.77 12.07 -3.44
C VAL A 39 3.17 10.59 -3.50
N SER A 40 3.81 10.10 -2.46
CA SER A 40 4.14 8.67 -2.35
C SER A 40 3.45 8.04 -1.16
N VAL A 41 2.99 6.81 -1.37
CA VAL A 41 2.39 5.96 -0.32
C VAL A 41 3.17 4.67 -0.30
N SER A 42 3.66 4.27 0.87
CA SER A 42 4.49 3.09 1.01
C SER A 42 4.10 2.23 2.20
N LEU A 43 4.40 0.94 2.08
CA LEU A 43 4.12 -0.07 3.10
C LEU A 43 5.17 -1.16 2.98
N ASN A 44 5.74 -1.57 4.12
CA ASN A 44 6.57 -2.78 4.15
C ASN A 44 5.69 -4.01 4.37
N ILE A 45 5.97 -5.03 3.60
CA ILE A 45 5.25 -6.31 3.61
C ILE A 45 6.25 -7.39 4.01
N TYR A 46 5.83 -8.28 4.89
CA TYR A 46 6.68 -9.36 5.42
C TYR A 46 6.05 -10.71 5.12
N LEU A 47 6.86 -11.60 4.58
CA LEU A 47 6.45 -12.97 4.29
C LEU A 47 7.64 -13.91 4.57
N ASP A 48 7.47 -14.79 5.55
CA ASP A 48 8.46 -15.82 5.89
C ASP A 48 9.89 -15.26 6.06
N GLY A 49 10.02 -14.14 6.76
CA GLY A 49 11.30 -13.50 7.01
C GLY A 49 11.83 -12.63 5.88
N ASN A 50 11.13 -12.56 4.75
CA ASN A 50 11.46 -11.67 3.65
C ASN A 50 10.65 -10.38 3.77
N GLU A 51 11.29 -9.27 3.43
CA GLU A 51 10.66 -7.95 3.46
C GLU A 51 10.54 -7.41 2.03
N PHE A 52 9.38 -6.87 1.71
CA PHE A 52 9.09 -6.26 0.42
C PHE A 52 8.54 -4.85 0.63
N LEU A 53 9.02 -3.90 -0.15
CA LEU A 53 8.48 -2.55 -0.14
C LEU A 53 7.40 -2.43 -1.21
N HIS A 54 6.18 -2.12 -0.78
CA HIS A 54 5.09 -1.73 -1.67
C HIS A 54 5.03 -0.20 -1.67
N LYS A 55 5.33 0.41 -2.82
CA LYS A 55 5.37 1.87 -2.94
C LYS A 55 4.70 2.32 -4.22
N THR A 56 3.83 3.29 -4.10
CA THR A 56 3.15 3.92 -5.24
C THR A 56 3.38 5.42 -5.20
N LYS A 57 3.71 6.00 -6.34
CA LYS A 57 3.88 7.44 -6.50
C LYS A 57 2.85 7.94 -7.51
N LEU A 58 2.14 9.00 -7.16
CA LEU A 58 1.22 9.68 -8.06
C LEU A 58 1.44 11.18 -7.95
N THR A 59 1.19 11.88 -9.04
CA THR A 59 1.22 13.34 -9.06
C THR A 59 -0.21 13.86 -8.94
N THR A 60 -0.42 14.83 -8.07
CA THR A 60 -1.75 15.45 -7.93
C THR A 60 -2.15 16.13 -9.22
N ASP A 61 -3.46 16.17 -9.46
CA ASP A 61 -4.02 16.85 -10.63
C ASP A 61 -4.10 18.38 -10.42
N GLU A 62 -4.76 19.07 -11.33
CA GLU A 62 -4.91 20.52 -11.25
C GLU A 62 -5.74 20.98 -10.05
N THR A 63 -6.55 20.09 -9.47
CA THR A 63 -7.32 20.36 -8.26
C THR A 63 -6.58 19.98 -6.99
N GLY A 64 -5.34 19.47 -7.11
CA GLY A 64 -4.52 19.07 -5.96
C GLY A 64 -4.86 17.71 -5.41
N ARG A 65 -5.49 16.84 -6.20
CA ARG A 65 -5.93 15.52 -5.74
C ARG A 65 -5.17 14.38 -6.39
N ALA A 66 -4.91 13.33 -5.61
CA ALA A 66 -4.43 12.05 -6.09
C ALA A 66 -5.20 10.94 -5.40
N THR A 67 -5.61 9.93 -6.16
CA THR A 67 -6.36 8.78 -5.64
C THR A 67 -5.50 7.54 -5.72
N PHE A 68 -5.28 6.90 -4.57
CA PHE A 68 -4.55 5.65 -4.44
C PHE A 68 -5.50 4.51 -4.17
N VAL A 69 -5.16 3.34 -4.68
CA VAL A 69 -5.85 2.10 -4.33
C VAL A 69 -4.87 1.24 -3.55
N LEU A 70 -5.24 0.89 -2.31
CA LEU A 70 -4.38 0.22 -1.35
C LEU A 70 -4.81 -1.23 -1.19
N PRO A 71 -4.00 -2.20 -1.68
CA PRO A 71 -4.42 -3.60 -1.70
C PRO A 71 -4.14 -4.36 -0.41
N TYR A 72 -3.37 -3.80 0.52
CA TYR A 72 -3.00 -4.48 1.76
C TYR A 72 -3.67 -3.83 2.96
N ALA A 73 -4.12 -4.66 3.91
CA ALA A 73 -4.58 -4.20 5.20
C ALA A 73 -3.41 -4.09 6.18
N ASN A 74 -3.48 -3.13 7.10
CA ASN A 74 -2.49 -2.98 8.17
C ASN A 74 -2.82 -3.87 9.37
N ALA A 75 -4.10 -4.15 9.56
CA ALA A 75 -4.53 -5.10 10.56
C ALA A 75 -4.29 -6.53 10.05
N HIS A 76 -4.47 -7.49 10.92
CA HIS A 76 -4.30 -8.89 10.59
C HIS A 76 -5.18 -9.30 9.40
N MET A 77 -4.53 -9.73 8.31
CA MET A 77 -5.22 -10.18 7.10
C MET A 77 -5.59 -11.66 7.15
N GLY A 78 -5.09 -12.40 8.12
CA GLY A 78 -5.09 -13.85 8.08
C GLY A 78 -4.05 -14.37 7.08
N GLY A 79 -3.51 -15.55 7.32
CA GLY A 79 -2.51 -16.12 6.44
C GLY A 79 -1.08 -15.69 6.78
N ARG A 80 -0.20 -15.79 5.78
CA ARG A 80 1.26 -15.71 5.99
C ARG A 80 1.83 -14.31 5.78
N VAL A 81 1.10 -13.44 5.09
CA VAL A 81 1.56 -12.09 4.80
C VAL A 81 1.23 -11.16 5.96
N LYS A 82 2.25 -10.43 6.42
CA LYS A 82 2.12 -9.42 7.45
C LYS A 82 2.57 -8.08 6.89
N THR A 83 2.06 -7.02 7.46
CA THR A 83 2.40 -5.66 7.03
C THR A 83 2.73 -4.79 8.24
N ASP A 84 3.38 -3.65 7.98
CA ASP A 84 3.51 -2.61 8.99
C ASP A 84 2.13 -2.15 9.47
N SER A 85 2.08 -1.56 10.64
CA SER A 85 0.83 -1.10 11.27
C SER A 85 0.17 0.08 10.56
N ILE A 86 0.89 0.75 9.67
CA ILE A 86 0.41 1.91 8.92
C ILE A 86 0.99 1.92 7.51
N TYR A 87 0.26 2.55 6.57
CA TYR A 87 0.86 3.08 5.34
C TYR A 87 1.46 4.44 5.64
N LYS A 88 2.60 4.72 5.04
CA LYS A 88 3.27 6.01 5.15
C LYS A 88 2.99 6.84 3.91
N ILE A 89 2.51 8.06 4.11
CA ILE A 89 2.22 9.02 3.05
C ILE A 89 3.23 10.14 3.15
N SER A 90 3.84 10.52 2.05
CA SER A 90 4.75 11.66 2.03
C SER A 90 4.61 12.46 0.74
N CYS A 91 4.76 13.77 0.85
CA CYS A 91 4.89 14.65 -0.29
C CYS A 91 5.81 15.81 0.05
N THR A 92 6.45 16.38 -0.96
CA THR A 92 7.31 17.55 -0.80
C THR A 92 6.63 18.74 -1.44
N GLN A 93 6.34 19.76 -0.63
CA GLN A 93 5.73 21.01 -1.06
C GLN A 93 6.61 22.17 -0.63
N ASN A 94 6.97 23.03 -1.57
CA ASN A 94 7.79 24.22 -1.29
C ASN A 94 9.07 23.91 -0.52
N GLY A 95 9.72 22.80 -0.85
CA GLY A 95 10.95 22.35 -0.18
C GLY A 95 10.73 21.71 1.19
N LEU A 96 9.50 21.59 1.64
CA LEU A 96 9.17 20.93 2.91
C LEU A 96 8.55 19.57 2.66
N THR A 97 9.00 18.57 3.42
CA THR A 97 8.40 17.23 3.37
C THR A 97 7.24 17.15 4.37
N VAL A 98 6.05 16.90 3.85
CA VAL A 98 4.86 16.69 4.66
C VAL A 98 4.60 15.20 4.74
N ARG A 99 4.32 14.69 5.94
CA ARG A 99 4.09 13.27 6.20
C ARG A 99 2.73 13.05 6.84
N ALA A 100 2.12 11.95 6.46
CA ALA A 100 0.87 11.49 7.04
C ALA A 100 0.89 9.97 7.09
N LYS A 101 -0.12 9.39 7.70
CA LYS A 101 -0.29 7.94 7.77
C LYS A 101 -1.73 7.58 7.47
N VAL A 102 -1.96 6.34 7.09
CA VAL A 102 -3.31 5.79 6.99
C VAL A 102 -3.30 4.35 7.48
N ILE A 103 -4.37 4.00 8.20
CA ILE A 103 -4.59 2.63 8.67
C ILE A 103 -5.72 2.04 7.83
N VAL A 104 -5.44 0.89 7.23
CA VAL A 104 -6.39 0.19 6.36
C VAL A 104 -6.76 -1.13 7.00
N LYS A 105 -8.05 -1.40 7.08
CA LYS A 105 -8.57 -2.65 7.62
C LYS A 105 -8.95 -3.60 6.49
N GLU A 106 -8.98 -4.90 6.77
CA GLU A 106 -9.31 -5.90 5.75
C GLU A 106 -10.67 -5.64 5.07
N PRO A 107 -11.75 -5.30 5.78
CA PRO A 107 -13.01 -4.97 5.11
C PRO A 107 -12.90 -3.80 4.12
N ASP A 108 -12.02 -2.83 4.39
CA ASP A 108 -11.80 -1.70 3.49
C ASP A 108 -11.22 -2.17 2.16
N VAL A 109 -10.28 -3.12 2.23
CA VAL A 109 -9.63 -3.70 1.05
C VAL A 109 -10.61 -4.56 0.25
N ILE A 110 -11.34 -5.42 0.93
CA ILE A 110 -12.25 -6.37 0.28
C ILE A 110 -13.43 -5.64 -0.38
N ASN A 111 -13.95 -4.61 0.25
CA ASN A 111 -15.15 -3.89 -0.19
C ASN A 111 -14.85 -2.61 -0.98
N GLY A 112 -13.58 -2.25 -1.12
CA GLY A 112 -13.20 -1.03 -1.84
C GLY A 112 -13.64 0.25 -1.14
N LEU A 113 -13.57 0.28 0.20
CA LEU A 113 -14.02 1.40 0.99
C LEU A 113 -13.01 2.54 1.00
N GLU A 114 -13.50 3.76 1.16
CA GLU A 114 -12.67 4.94 1.31
C GLU A 114 -12.06 5.00 2.71
N VAL A 115 -10.77 5.35 2.78
CA VAL A 115 -10.04 5.52 4.03
C VAL A 115 -9.47 6.94 4.09
N GLU A 116 -9.31 7.44 5.32
CA GLU A 116 -8.89 8.82 5.55
C GLU A 116 -7.46 8.88 6.08
N PRO A 117 -6.62 9.81 5.58
CA PRO A 117 -5.29 10.01 6.13
C PRO A 117 -5.35 10.70 7.50
N GLU A 118 -4.36 10.40 8.33
CA GLU A 118 -4.18 10.99 9.65
C GLU A 118 -2.80 11.65 9.74
N PRO A 119 -2.61 12.65 10.61
CA PRO A 119 -1.28 13.20 10.85
C PRO A 119 -0.31 12.11 11.31
N ALA A 120 0.90 12.21 10.82
CA ALA A 120 1.95 11.24 11.14
C ALA A 120 2.40 11.35 12.60
#